data_beb67fd6d6ae3520db7fd19f67baf283
#
_entry.id   beb67fd6d6ae3520db7fd19f67baf283
#
_cell.length_a   1.000
_cell.length_b   1.000
_cell.length_c   1.000
_cell.angle_alpha   90.00
_cell.angle_beta   90.00
_cell.angle_gamma   90.00
#
_symmetry.space_group_name_H-M   'P 1'
#
loop_
_entity.id
_entity.type
_entity.pdbx_description
1 polymer ?
#
loop_
_entity_poly.entity_id
_entity_poly.type
_entity_poly.pdbx_seq_one_letter_code
_entity_poly.pdbx_strand_id
1 'polypeptide(L)'
;YTLSAREFPVADKKTKPPRLNFPGVTLRIGPSDLTGDTIATVAVFNSANGKTGNVIQIYYIVVEHHPIDASKNLADIAVCGNCPLKPSNNGKCYVRLGHGPHSVWTTFQNGRYPELDKLPKSQRKAAMRLLKSKPIRLGAHGDPLADIETSRYLATINPDVLAYTHQWKPWRHDDNLRSFIMASVDSAEDYKYAKEHNWRTYRHTDEDLAF
;
A
#
# COMPACT_ATOMS: atom_id res chain seq x y z
N TYR A 1 -25.70 -4.41 -3.35
CA TYR A 1 -25.38 -3.57 -2.18
C TYR A 1 -24.37 -2.53 -2.63
N THR A 2 -24.85 -1.36 -2.99
CA THR A 2 -24.06 -0.15 -3.19
C THR A 2 -23.41 0.20 -1.87
N LEU A 3 -22.09 0.06 -1.78
CA LEU A 3 -21.31 0.64 -0.68
C LEU A 3 -21.47 2.16 -0.80
N SER A 4 -22.29 2.73 0.07
CA SER A 4 -22.33 4.17 0.32
C SER A 4 -20.91 4.61 0.64
N ALA A 5 -20.40 5.59 -0.10
CA ALA A 5 -19.13 6.23 0.21
C ALA A 5 -19.17 6.65 1.68
N ARG A 6 -18.34 6.05 2.53
CA ARG A 6 -18.15 6.54 3.89
C ARG A 6 -17.57 7.95 3.75
N GLU A 7 -18.36 8.94 4.13
CA GLU A 7 -17.85 10.29 4.33
C GLU A 7 -16.79 10.21 5.42
N PHE A 8 -15.55 10.47 5.06
CA PHE A 8 -14.47 10.59 6.03
C PHE A 8 -14.76 11.81 6.91
N PRO A 9 -14.67 11.68 8.26
CA PRO A 9 -14.90 12.81 9.15
C PRO A 9 -13.94 13.95 8.79
N VAL A 10 -14.51 15.14 8.62
CA VAL A 10 -13.76 16.38 8.39
C VAL A 10 -12.86 16.63 9.59
N ALA A 11 -11.55 16.56 9.39
CA ALA A 11 -10.55 16.78 10.42
C ALA A 11 -10.76 18.15 11.11
N ASP A 12 -10.80 18.12 12.43
CA ASP A 12 -10.98 19.29 13.29
C ASP A 12 -9.90 20.37 13.02
N LYS A 13 -10.32 21.61 12.74
CA LYS A 13 -9.53 22.73 12.19
C LYS A 13 -8.47 23.33 13.14
N LYS A 14 -8.14 22.73 14.27
CA LYS A 14 -7.42 23.46 15.35
C LYS A 14 -5.91 23.26 15.47
N THR A 15 -5.25 22.47 14.65
CA THR A 15 -3.75 22.45 14.67
C THR A 15 -3.20 22.40 13.25
N LYS A 16 -2.48 23.44 12.82
CA LYS A 16 -1.69 23.39 11.59
C LYS A 16 -0.82 22.13 11.65
N PRO A 17 -0.86 21.27 10.59
CA PRO A 17 0.00 20.09 10.56
C PRO A 17 1.45 20.55 10.67
N PRO A 18 2.30 19.77 11.39
CA PRO A 18 3.70 20.12 11.51
C PRO A 18 4.33 20.19 10.11
N ARG A 19 5.06 21.27 9.81
CA ARG A 19 5.80 21.39 8.56
C ARG A 19 6.93 20.37 8.57
N LEU A 20 6.82 19.33 7.76
CA LEU A 20 7.91 18.41 7.45
C LEU A 20 8.70 18.95 6.26
N ASN A 21 10.03 18.86 6.32
CA ASN A 21 10.91 19.29 5.24
C ASN A 21 11.08 18.23 4.14
N PHE A 22 10.32 17.16 4.20
CA PHE A 22 10.37 16.03 3.29
C PHE A 22 8.94 15.58 2.91
N PRO A 23 8.75 15.01 1.70
CA PRO A 23 7.43 14.64 1.19
C PRO A 23 6.87 13.35 1.79
N GLY A 24 7.68 12.59 2.49
CA GLY A 24 7.36 11.30 3.08
C GLY A 24 8.54 10.72 3.84
N VAL A 25 8.41 9.50 4.30
CA VAL A 25 9.46 8.78 5.05
C VAL A 25 9.59 7.34 4.56
N THR A 26 10.78 6.79 4.68
CA THR A 26 11.00 5.35 4.61
C THR A 26 10.69 4.73 5.95
N LEU A 27 9.72 3.81 5.97
CA LEU A 27 9.29 3.10 7.17
C LEU A 27 10.20 1.91 7.47
N ARG A 28 10.61 1.18 6.43
CA ARG A 28 11.49 0.01 6.52
C ARG A 28 12.26 -0.18 5.22
N ILE A 29 13.49 -0.66 5.33
CA ILE A 29 14.27 -1.27 4.25
C ILE A 29 14.66 -2.67 4.75
N GLY A 30 14.35 -3.71 3.99
CA GLY A 30 14.65 -5.08 4.39
C GLY A 30 14.06 -6.13 3.45
N PRO A 31 14.15 -7.40 3.80
CA PRO A 31 13.67 -8.48 2.97
C PRO A 31 12.15 -8.41 2.81
N SER A 32 11.68 -8.69 1.59
CA SER A 32 10.27 -8.92 1.29
C SER A 32 9.80 -10.22 1.92
N ASP A 33 8.61 -10.21 2.53
CA ASP A 33 7.96 -11.43 3.03
C ASP A 33 7.48 -12.35 1.88
N LEU A 34 7.49 -11.87 0.63
CA LEU A 34 7.08 -12.66 -0.54
C LEU A 34 8.24 -13.44 -1.16
N THR A 35 9.46 -12.89 -1.14
CA THR A 35 10.61 -13.49 -1.87
C THR A 35 11.93 -13.45 -1.11
N GLY A 36 12.07 -12.60 -0.08
CA GLY A 36 13.34 -12.34 0.59
C GLY A 36 14.21 -11.26 -0.05
N ASP A 37 13.87 -10.76 -1.25
CA ASP A 37 14.61 -9.69 -1.91
C ASP A 37 14.46 -8.37 -1.16
N THR A 38 15.46 -7.47 -1.27
CA THR A 38 15.44 -6.19 -0.56
C THR A 38 14.42 -5.23 -1.17
N ILE A 39 13.47 -4.82 -0.33
CA ILE A 39 12.46 -3.81 -0.65
C ILE A 39 12.51 -2.64 0.32
N ALA A 40 11.91 -1.52 -0.08
CA ALA A 40 11.64 -0.41 0.83
C ALA A 40 10.13 -0.15 0.92
N THR A 41 9.65 0.07 2.15
CA THR A 41 8.29 0.52 2.44
C THR A 41 8.32 2.03 2.68
N VAL A 42 7.69 2.79 1.79
CA VAL A 42 7.73 4.25 1.78
C VAL A 42 6.35 4.83 2.01
N ALA A 43 6.22 5.74 2.99
CA ALA A 43 5.01 6.52 3.23
C ALA A 43 5.13 7.90 2.58
N VAL A 44 4.23 8.22 1.65
CA VAL A 44 4.13 9.54 1.00
C VAL A 44 2.98 10.32 1.63
N PHE A 45 3.28 11.45 2.28
CA PHE A 45 2.33 12.21 3.09
C PHE A 45 1.40 13.11 2.29
N ASN A 46 1.85 13.60 1.15
CA ASN A 46 1.11 14.53 0.30
C ASN A 46 0.99 13.92 -1.11
N SER A 47 -0.07 13.15 -1.31
CA SER A 47 -0.38 12.62 -2.63
C SER A 47 -1.42 13.51 -3.32
N ALA A 48 -1.11 13.96 -4.54
CA ALA A 48 -2.04 14.65 -5.43
C ALA A 48 -2.98 13.67 -6.17
N ASN A 49 -3.22 12.49 -5.64
CA ASN A 49 -4.06 11.48 -6.28
C ASN A 49 -5.53 11.89 -6.21
N GLY A 50 -6.08 12.37 -7.33
CA GLY A 50 -7.48 12.81 -7.44
C GLY A 50 -8.53 11.71 -7.16
N LYS A 51 -8.14 10.41 -7.22
CA LYS A 51 -9.06 9.28 -6.96
C LYS A 51 -9.21 8.97 -5.46
N THR A 52 -8.18 9.21 -4.66
CA THR A 52 -8.15 8.82 -3.23
C THR A 52 -8.14 10.01 -2.29
N GLY A 53 -8.04 11.23 -2.81
CA GLY A 53 -8.00 12.43 -1.97
C GLY A 53 -6.72 12.56 -1.14
N ASN A 54 -6.82 13.23 0.00
CA ASN A 54 -5.69 13.55 0.88
C ASN A 54 -5.39 12.40 1.85
N VAL A 55 -4.96 11.26 1.33
CA VAL A 55 -4.56 10.08 2.13
C VAL A 55 -3.05 9.85 2.03
N ILE A 56 -2.47 9.26 3.06
CA ILE A 56 -1.09 8.78 3.02
C ILE A 56 -1.05 7.55 2.10
N GLN A 57 -0.13 7.57 1.14
CA GLN A 57 0.05 6.46 0.20
C GLN A 57 1.29 5.66 0.61
N ILE A 58 1.12 4.36 0.83
CA ILE A 58 2.22 3.44 1.10
C ILE A 58 2.61 2.74 -0.20
N TYR A 59 3.89 2.83 -0.52
CA TYR A 59 4.53 2.18 -1.66
C TYR A 59 5.48 1.12 -1.16
N TYR A 60 5.40 -0.07 -1.75
CA TYR A 60 6.39 -1.13 -1.62
C TYR A 60 7.20 -1.12 -2.91
N ILE A 61 8.50 -0.87 -2.82
CA ILE A 61 9.37 -0.71 -3.99
C ILE A 61 10.60 -1.62 -3.88
N VAL A 62 11.01 -2.20 -4.99
CA VAL A 62 12.28 -2.93 -5.08
C VAL A 62 13.40 -1.89 -5.03
N VAL A 63 14.36 -2.07 -4.11
CA VAL A 63 15.41 -1.06 -3.88
C VAL A 63 16.34 -0.94 -5.09
N GLU A 64 16.78 -2.06 -5.64
CA GLU A 64 17.82 -2.11 -6.67
C GLU A 64 17.30 -1.88 -8.09
N HIS A 65 15.98 -1.98 -8.31
CA HIS A 65 15.39 -1.92 -9.64
C HIS A 65 14.33 -0.83 -9.74
N HIS A 66 14.46 0.00 -10.77
CA HIS A 66 13.41 0.92 -11.15
C HIS A 66 12.11 0.15 -11.44
N PRO A 67 10.90 0.64 -11.07
CA PRO A 67 9.65 -0.13 -11.21
C PRO A 67 9.37 -0.67 -12.61
N ILE A 68 9.73 0.08 -13.66
CA ILE A 68 9.59 -0.38 -15.06
C ILE A 68 10.58 -1.53 -15.34
N ASP A 69 11.81 -1.44 -14.85
CA ASP A 69 12.82 -2.48 -15.09
C ASP A 69 12.53 -3.72 -14.24
N ALA A 70 12.07 -3.53 -13.00
CA ALA A 70 11.58 -4.62 -12.15
C ALA A 70 10.45 -5.43 -12.83
N SER A 71 9.56 -4.76 -13.56
CA SER A 71 8.50 -5.45 -14.31
C SER A 71 9.00 -6.20 -15.55
N LYS A 72 10.14 -5.81 -16.13
CA LYS A 72 10.74 -6.49 -17.30
C LYS A 72 11.60 -7.69 -16.92
N ASN A 73 12.29 -7.61 -15.78
CA ASN A 73 13.21 -8.64 -15.30
C ASN A 73 12.61 -9.53 -14.20
N LEU A 74 11.30 -9.46 -13.96
CA LEU A 74 10.52 -10.20 -12.97
C LEU A 74 10.86 -9.87 -11.51
N ALA A 75 11.67 -8.85 -11.22
CA ALA A 75 11.97 -8.45 -9.85
C ALA A 75 10.74 -7.84 -9.13
N ASP A 76 9.69 -7.46 -9.87
CA ASP A 76 8.42 -6.98 -9.31
C ASP A 76 7.70 -8.04 -8.47
N ILE A 77 8.07 -9.32 -8.57
CA ILE A 77 7.55 -10.38 -7.70
C ILE A 77 7.81 -10.09 -6.22
N ALA A 78 8.91 -9.39 -5.92
CA ALA A 78 9.26 -9.02 -4.54
C ALA A 78 8.23 -8.10 -3.89
N VAL A 79 7.49 -7.33 -4.68
CA VAL A 79 6.49 -6.38 -4.17
C VAL A 79 5.07 -6.68 -4.65
N CYS A 80 4.88 -7.46 -5.71
CA CYS A 80 3.57 -7.79 -6.26
C CYS A 80 3.19 -9.28 -6.09
N GLY A 81 4.15 -10.13 -5.72
CA GLY A 81 3.93 -11.57 -5.56
C GLY A 81 3.36 -12.22 -6.84
N ASN A 82 2.38 -13.07 -6.63
CA ASN A 82 1.66 -13.78 -7.70
C ASN A 82 0.44 -13.03 -8.23
N CYS A 83 0.38 -11.69 -8.10
CA CYS A 83 -0.73 -10.91 -8.63
C CYS A 83 -0.91 -11.16 -10.13
N PRO A 84 -2.09 -11.62 -10.58
CA PRO A 84 -2.33 -11.92 -12.00
C PRO A 84 -2.33 -10.65 -12.86
N LEU A 85 -2.59 -9.50 -12.24
CA LEU A 85 -2.68 -8.21 -12.95
C LEU A 85 -1.32 -7.52 -13.12
N LYS A 86 -0.23 -8.01 -12.51
CA LYS A 86 1.07 -7.36 -12.60
C LYS A 86 1.62 -7.31 -14.04
N PRO A 87 2.35 -6.24 -14.43
CA PRO A 87 2.83 -6.09 -15.80
C PRO A 87 3.77 -7.21 -16.27
N SER A 88 4.59 -7.78 -15.37
CA SER A 88 5.46 -8.91 -15.70
C SER A 88 4.69 -10.20 -16.09
N ASN A 89 3.40 -10.28 -15.77
CA ASN A 89 2.49 -11.34 -16.21
C ASN A 89 1.65 -10.91 -17.43
N ASN A 90 2.00 -9.83 -18.13
CA ASN A 90 1.17 -9.19 -19.16
C ASN A 90 -0.23 -8.79 -18.64
N GLY A 91 -0.37 -8.60 -17.33
CA GLY A 91 -1.61 -8.24 -16.69
C GLY A 91 -1.97 -6.76 -16.87
N LYS A 92 -3.26 -6.46 -16.69
CA LYS A 92 -3.81 -5.10 -16.83
C LYS A 92 -3.80 -4.36 -15.48
N CYS A 93 -2.64 -4.24 -14.84
CA CYS A 93 -2.52 -3.47 -13.60
C CYS A 93 -2.92 -2.01 -13.84
N TYR A 94 -3.84 -1.48 -13.01
CA TYR A 94 -4.24 -0.07 -13.10
C TYR A 94 -3.14 0.90 -12.63
N VAL A 95 -2.09 0.42 -11.96
CA VAL A 95 -0.96 1.22 -11.50
C VAL A 95 -0.02 1.48 -12.68
N ARG A 96 0.09 2.76 -13.07
CA ARG A 96 1.00 3.18 -14.14
C ARG A 96 2.41 3.34 -13.57
N LEU A 97 3.30 2.39 -13.87
CA LEU A 97 4.68 2.33 -13.32
C LEU A 97 5.50 3.59 -13.61
N GLY A 98 5.32 4.23 -14.78
CA GLY A 98 6.00 5.47 -15.19
C GLY A 98 5.52 6.73 -14.48
N HIS A 99 4.53 6.66 -13.60
CA HIS A 99 3.97 7.81 -12.86
C HIS A 99 4.36 7.77 -11.37
N GLY A 100 3.40 7.43 -10.50
CA GLY A 100 3.62 7.39 -9.05
C GLY A 100 4.79 6.52 -8.61
N PRO A 101 4.86 5.24 -9.01
CA PRO A 101 5.97 4.37 -8.65
C PRO A 101 7.34 4.90 -9.10
N HIS A 102 7.45 5.40 -10.34
CA HIS A 102 8.66 6.06 -10.84
C HIS A 102 9.09 7.23 -9.95
N SER A 103 8.16 8.14 -9.68
CA SER A 103 8.45 9.34 -8.88
C SER A 103 8.88 8.99 -7.46
N VAL A 104 8.23 7.99 -6.86
CA VAL A 104 8.56 7.55 -5.49
C VAL A 104 9.92 6.85 -5.48
N TRP A 105 10.19 5.94 -6.40
CA TRP A 105 11.48 5.27 -6.50
C TRP A 105 12.63 6.26 -6.72
N THR A 106 12.48 7.19 -7.66
CA THR A 106 13.49 8.23 -7.93
C THR A 106 13.72 9.13 -6.71
N THR A 107 12.66 9.53 -6.02
CA THR A 107 12.74 10.34 -4.80
C THR A 107 13.42 9.57 -3.66
N PHE A 108 13.15 8.26 -3.55
CA PHE A 108 13.81 7.36 -2.59
C PHE A 108 15.31 7.24 -2.90
N GLN A 109 15.69 6.97 -4.15
CA GLN A 109 17.10 6.86 -4.56
C GLN A 109 17.90 8.16 -4.31
N ASN A 110 17.24 9.31 -4.41
CA ASN A 110 17.82 10.62 -4.10
C ASN A 110 17.85 10.94 -2.59
N GLY A 111 17.54 9.99 -1.71
CA GLY A 111 17.58 10.15 -0.25
C GLY A 111 16.56 11.15 0.32
N ARG A 112 15.51 11.49 -0.44
CA ARG A 112 14.50 12.48 -0.03
C ARG A 112 13.37 11.90 0.83
N TYR A 113 13.37 10.59 1.07
CA TYR A 113 12.55 9.92 2.07
C TYR A 113 13.45 9.42 3.20
N PRO A 114 13.73 10.24 4.22
CA PRO A 114 14.57 9.82 5.34
C PRO A 114 13.93 8.64 6.08
N GLU A 115 14.74 7.76 6.64
CA GLU A 115 14.26 6.66 7.47
C GLU A 115 13.64 7.22 8.76
N LEU A 116 12.43 6.75 9.08
CA LEU A 116 11.61 7.28 10.17
C LEU A 116 12.32 7.18 11.54
N ASP A 117 13.02 6.10 11.80
CA ASP A 117 13.74 5.81 13.04
C ASP A 117 15.00 6.67 13.19
N LYS A 118 15.63 7.08 12.08
CA LYS A 118 16.81 7.95 12.04
C LYS A 118 16.49 9.44 12.12
N LEU A 119 15.20 9.82 12.07
CA LEU A 119 14.79 11.22 12.18
C LEU A 119 15.06 11.80 13.56
N PRO A 120 15.41 13.11 13.64
CA PRO A 120 15.38 13.85 14.91
C PRO A 120 14.03 13.70 15.61
N LYS A 121 14.05 13.63 16.95
CA LYS A 121 12.86 13.33 17.78
C LYS A 121 11.63 14.18 17.43
N SER A 122 11.82 15.48 17.16
CA SER A 122 10.73 16.39 16.81
C SER A 122 10.09 16.05 15.45
N GLN A 123 10.91 15.78 14.43
CA GLN A 123 10.46 15.41 13.09
C GLN A 123 9.82 14.03 13.08
N ARG A 124 10.39 13.06 13.80
CA ARG A 124 9.79 11.74 13.99
C ARG A 124 8.42 11.83 14.66
N LYS A 125 8.29 12.64 15.73
CA LYS A 125 6.99 12.89 16.38
C LYS A 125 5.98 13.50 15.42
N ALA A 126 6.41 14.41 14.55
CA ALA A 126 5.56 15.05 13.55
C ALA A 126 5.11 14.04 12.46
N ALA A 127 6.02 13.22 11.92
CA ALA A 127 5.70 12.18 10.96
C ALA A 127 4.74 11.14 11.56
N MET A 128 5.01 10.68 12.80
CA MET A 128 4.13 9.75 13.52
C MET A 128 2.72 10.33 13.77
N ARG A 129 2.60 11.66 14.03
CA ARG A 129 1.29 12.29 14.15
C ARG A 129 0.51 12.18 12.84
N LEU A 130 1.14 12.41 11.69
CA LEU A 130 0.48 12.27 10.39
C LEU A 130 0.04 10.82 10.15
N LEU A 131 0.93 9.84 10.38
CA LEU A 131 0.61 8.42 10.23
C LEU A 131 -0.57 7.97 11.11
N LYS A 132 -0.77 8.60 12.27
CA LYS A 132 -1.88 8.29 13.19
C LYS A 132 -3.18 9.02 12.88
N SER A 133 -3.14 10.13 12.14
CA SER A 133 -4.30 11.03 12.01
C SER A 133 -4.85 11.16 10.60
N LYS A 134 -4.11 10.76 9.57
CA LYS A 134 -4.57 10.76 8.18
C LYS A 134 -4.92 9.35 7.73
N PRO A 135 -6.00 9.15 6.96
CA PRO A 135 -6.25 7.86 6.35
C PRO A 135 -5.04 7.34 5.57
N ILE A 136 -4.82 6.04 5.61
CA ILE A 136 -3.68 5.37 4.96
C ILE A 136 -4.20 4.42 3.89
N ARG A 137 -3.62 4.50 2.69
CA ARG A 137 -3.78 3.47 1.66
C ARG A 137 -2.50 2.64 1.57
N LEU A 138 -2.59 1.36 1.93
CA LEU A 138 -1.52 0.39 1.71
C LEU A 138 -1.56 -0.09 0.25
N GLY A 139 -0.39 -0.26 -0.35
CA GLY A 139 -0.29 -0.77 -1.72
C GLY A 139 -0.74 0.23 -2.78
N ALA A 140 -0.36 1.50 -2.67
CA ALA A 140 -0.45 2.43 -3.81
C ALA A 140 0.38 1.93 -4.99
N HIS A 141 1.44 1.18 -4.70
CA HIS A 141 2.20 0.27 -5.55
C HIS A 141 2.72 -0.88 -4.69
N GLY A 142 2.69 -2.10 -5.23
CA GLY A 142 3.03 -3.32 -4.51
C GLY A 142 1.88 -3.82 -3.62
N ASP A 143 2.06 -5.01 -3.08
CA ASP A 143 1.11 -5.69 -2.22
C ASP A 143 1.47 -5.48 -0.74
N PRO A 144 0.51 -5.18 0.15
CA PRO A 144 0.76 -5.02 1.59
C PRO A 144 1.45 -6.21 2.25
N LEU A 145 1.30 -7.41 1.69
CA LEU A 145 1.95 -8.61 2.23
C LEU A 145 3.44 -8.74 1.81
N ALA A 146 3.97 -7.80 1.03
CA ALA A 146 5.42 -7.70 0.82
C ALA A 146 6.17 -7.25 2.09
N ASP A 147 5.49 -6.54 3.01
CA ASP A 147 6.02 -6.13 4.32
C ASP A 147 4.87 -6.22 5.34
N ILE A 148 4.64 -7.42 5.85
CA ILE A 148 3.52 -7.75 6.73
C ILE A 148 3.65 -7.03 8.07
N GLU A 149 4.85 -6.95 8.62
CA GLU A 149 5.09 -6.32 9.91
C GLU A 149 4.74 -4.83 9.89
N THR A 150 5.26 -4.10 8.90
CA THR A 150 4.96 -2.67 8.75
C THR A 150 3.47 -2.44 8.45
N SER A 151 2.85 -3.30 7.64
CA SER A 151 1.42 -3.21 7.32
C SER A 151 0.54 -3.41 8.57
N ARG A 152 0.83 -4.39 9.41
CA ARG A 152 0.17 -4.61 10.69
C ARG A 152 0.40 -3.45 11.66
N TYR A 153 1.63 -2.96 11.75
CA TYR A 153 1.95 -1.81 12.58
C TYR A 153 1.12 -0.58 12.20
N LEU A 154 1.05 -0.26 10.91
CA LEU A 154 0.26 0.87 10.42
C LEU A 154 -1.22 0.71 10.75
N ALA A 155 -1.79 -0.49 10.59
CA ALA A 155 -3.18 -0.77 10.96
C ALA A 155 -3.43 -0.69 12.46
N THR A 156 -2.43 -1.02 13.29
CA THR A 156 -2.53 -0.90 14.75
C THR A 156 -2.56 0.57 15.21
N ILE A 157 -1.77 1.44 14.58
CA ILE A 157 -1.68 2.85 14.99
C ILE A 157 -2.73 3.76 14.33
N ASN A 158 -3.40 3.27 13.28
CA ASN A 158 -4.38 4.03 12.52
C ASN A 158 -5.55 3.12 12.10
N PRO A 159 -6.79 3.38 12.57
CA PRO A 159 -7.96 2.59 12.21
C PRO A 159 -8.44 2.83 10.76
N ASP A 160 -8.04 3.95 10.14
CA ASP A 160 -8.48 4.34 8.80
C ASP A 160 -7.49 3.83 7.75
N VAL A 161 -7.43 2.50 7.58
CA VAL A 161 -6.59 1.84 6.60
C VAL A 161 -7.43 1.27 5.46
N LEU A 162 -7.03 1.57 4.22
CA LEU A 162 -7.53 0.94 3.00
C LEU A 162 -6.43 0.06 2.41
N ALA A 163 -6.70 -1.23 2.26
CA ALA A 163 -5.72 -2.20 1.77
C ALA A 163 -6.39 -3.32 0.97
N TYR A 164 -5.70 -3.79 -0.07
CA TYR A 164 -6.08 -4.93 -0.90
C TYR A 164 -4.88 -5.84 -1.10
N THR A 165 -5.07 -7.14 -1.19
CA THR A 165 -4.01 -8.10 -1.49
C THR A 165 -4.48 -9.20 -2.44
N HIS A 166 -3.62 -9.60 -3.38
CA HIS A 166 -3.79 -10.82 -4.16
C HIS A 166 -3.13 -12.03 -3.47
N GLN A 167 -2.35 -11.79 -2.41
CA GLN A 167 -1.59 -12.84 -1.72
C GLN A 167 -2.37 -13.46 -0.53
N TRP A 168 -3.69 -13.25 -0.43
CA TRP A 168 -4.52 -13.63 0.72
C TRP A 168 -4.70 -15.16 0.93
N LYS A 169 -4.61 -15.97 -0.13
CA LYS A 169 -4.91 -17.41 -0.05
C LYS A 169 -4.06 -18.19 0.98
N PRO A 170 -2.72 -18.01 1.04
CA PRO A 170 -1.90 -18.63 2.09
C PRO A 170 -2.27 -18.14 3.51
N TRP A 171 -2.78 -16.91 3.61
CA TRP A 171 -3.13 -16.24 4.87
C TRP A 171 -4.63 -16.30 5.19
N ARG A 172 -5.40 -17.17 4.55
CA ARG A 172 -6.86 -17.23 4.65
C ARG A 172 -7.41 -17.38 6.06
N HIS A 173 -6.62 -17.90 7.00
CA HIS A 173 -6.99 -18.08 8.41
C HIS A 173 -6.42 -16.99 9.34
N ASP A 174 -5.76 -15.99 8.82
CA ASP A 174 -5.19 -14.91 9.62
C ASP A 174 -6.25 -13.83 9.90
N ASP A 175 -6.85 -13.88 11.07
CA ASP A 175 -7.89 -12.94 11.53
C ASP A 175 -7.39 -11.50 11.61
N ASN A 176 -6.13 -11.33 11.97
CA ASN A 176 -5.54 -9.99 12.08
C ASN A 176 -5.43 -9.34 10.70
N LEU A 177 -4.91 -10.04 9.68
CA LEU A 177 -4.84 -9.52 8.32
C LEU A 177 -6.24 -9.23 7.75
N ARG A 178 -7.21 -10.14 7.95
CA ARG A 178 -8.59 -9.96 7.49
C ARG A 178 -9.27 -8.72 8.10
N SER A 179 -8.84 -8.29 9.26
CA SER A 179 -9.45 -7.13 9.94
C SER A 179 -9.23 -5.81 9.20
N PHE A 180 -8.12 -5.66 8.49
CA PHE A 180 -7.78 -4.40 7.81
C PHE A 180 -7.47 -4.52 6.31
N ILE A 181 -7.19 -5.73 5.77
CA ILE A 181 -6.95 -5.96 4.33
C ILE A 181 -8.18 -6.64 3.70
N MET A 182 -8.48 -6.32 2.46
CA MET A 182 -9.47 -7.02 1.63
C MET A 182 -8.78 -7.97 0.67
N ALA A 183 -9.37 -9.14 0.44
CA ALA A 183 -8.96 -10.05 -0.61
C ALA A 183 -9.29 -9.47 -1.98
N SER A 184 -8.28 -9.30 -2.84
CA SER A 184 -8.51 -9.08 -4.28
C SER A 184 -8.95 -10.39 -4.91
N VAL A 185 -10.12 -10.38 -5.54
CA VAL A 185 -10.72 -11.55 -6.18
C VAL A 185 -10.92 -11.27 -7.65
N ASP A 186 -10.50 -12.21 -8.51
CA ASP A 186 -10.52 -12.05 -9.96
C ASP A 186 -11.51 -13.02 -10.63
N SER A 187 -12.08 -13.97 -9.87
CA SER A 187 -13.08 -14.94 -10.34
C SER A 187 -14.19 -15.15 -9.33
N ALA A 188 -15.29 -15.79 -9.77
CA ALA A 188 -16.41 -16.19 -8.91
C ALA A 188 -15.97 -17.24 -7.86
N GLU A 189 -15.05 -18.14 -8.24
CA GLU A 189 -14.47 -19.14 -7.36
C GLU A 189 -13.65 -18.49 -6.25
N ASP A 190 -12.79 -17.51 -6.60
CA ASP A 190 -12.01 -16.75 -5.64
C ASP A 190 -12.92 -15.97 -4.67
N TYR A 191 -13.99 -15.36 -5.20
CA TYR A 191 -14.98 -14.67 -4.38
C TYR A 191 -15.64 -15.62 -3.38
N LYS A 192 -16.14 -16.77 -3.84
CA LYS A 192 -16.78 -17.78 -2.99
C LYS A 192 -15.79 -18.26 -1.91
N TYR A 193 -14.59 -18.63 -2.32
CA TYR A 193 -13.55 -19.12 -1.40
C TYR A 193 -13.15 -18.06 -0.36
N ALA A 194 -13.02 -16.79 -0.76
CA ALA A 194 -12.76 -15.70 0.17
C ALA A 194 -13.88 -15.53 1.20
N LYS A 195 -15.15 -15.62 0.76
CA LYS A 195 -16.32 -15.52 1.64
C LYS A 195 -16.41 -16.67 2.63
N GLU A 196 -16.13 -17.90 2.19
CA GLU A 196 -16.08 -19.09 3.07
C GLU A 196 -15.05 -18.93 4.20
N HIS A 197 -13.99 -18.12 3.97
CA HIS A 197 -12.95 -17.81 4.95
C HIS A 197 -13.12 -16.44 5.63
N ASN A 198 -14.32 -15.84 5.55
CA ASN A 198 -14.69 -14.57 6.18
C ASN A 198 -13.83 -13.37 5.73
N TRP A 199 -13.28 -13.38 4.52
CA TRP A 199 -12.60 -12.23 3.96
C TRP A 199 -13.60 -11.19 3.42
N ARG A 200 -13.31 -9.90 3.67
CA ARG A 200 -13.88 -8.83 2.86
C ARG A 200 -13.22 -8.89 1.50
N THR A 201 -13.97 -8.65 0.43
CA THR A 201 -13.48 -8.80 -0.94
C THR A 201 -13.47 -7.47 -1.67
N TYR A 202 -12.53 -7.33 -2.59
CA TYR A 202 -12.44 -6.25 -3.56
C TYR A 202 -12.22 -6.87 -4.94
N ARG A 203 -12.91 -6.33 -5.94
CA ARG A 203 -12.73 -6.70 -7.35
C ARG A 203 -12.45 -5.45 -8.16
N HIS A 204 -11.46 -5.54 -9.03
CA HIS A 204 -11.22 -4.55 -10.08
C HIS A 204 -11.72 -5.13 -11.39
N THR A 205 -12.73 -4.52 -11.99
CA THR A 205 -13.29 -4.92 -13.30
C THR A 205 -13.76 -3.70 -14.05
N ASP A 206 -13.61 -3.72 -15.36
CA ASP A 206 -14.18 -2.73 -16.28
C ASP A 206 -15.64 -3.10 -16.67
N GLU A 207 -16.14 -4.23 -16.18
CA GLU A 207 -17.49 -4.73 -16.46
C GLU A 207 -18.34 -4.67 -15.18
N ASP A 208 -19.59 -4.23 -15.30
CA ASP A 208 -20.62 -4.33 -14.25
C ASP A 208 -21.06 -5.78 -14.08
N LEU A 209 -20.18 -6.64 -13.64
CA LEU A 209 -20.50 -8.02 -13.31
C LEU A 209 -20.87 -8.11 -11.83
N ALA A 210 -22.14 -8.36 -11.54
CA ALA A 210 -22.59 -8.80 -10.23
C ALA A 210 -22.21 -10.28 -10.02
N PHE A 211 -21.56 -10.56 -8.92
CA PHE A 211 -21.54 -11.91 -8.38
C PHE A 211 -22.63 -12.05 -7.33
#